data_e8ec01933f9e112ca16862352b3e26d9
#
_entry.id   e8ec01933f9e112ca16862352b3e26d9
#
_cell.length_a   1.000
_cell.length_b   1.000
_cell.length_c   1.000
_cell.angle_alpha   90.00
_cell.angle_beta   90.00
_cell.angle_gamma   90.00
#
_symmetry.space_group_name_H-M   'P 1'
#
loop_
_entity.id
_entity.type
_entity.pdbx_description
1 polymer ?
#
loop_
_entity_poly.entity_id
_entity_poly.type
_entity_poly.pdbx_seq_one_letter_code
_entity_poly.pdbx_strand_id
1 'polypeptide(L)'
;MSGPLGSSQWMYASGFEAEQSLKFDDTKGAHLTFTPASAGNRRTFTFSAWIKRGLIQNGTILSGGADNNNAFRFRFNGAALQAYDYNGSSNSYDWALETNADLRDHAAWYHVMLAVDTTQGTNTNRIKLYVNGTQQTDLATASYPSQNYDTEFNQASQVHRLGETHSEDSALNGYLAEVYL
;
A
#
# COMPACT_ATOMS: atom_id res chain seq x y z
N MET A 1 -36.24 -0.97 46.52
CA MET A 1 -36.38 -0.22 45.27
C MET A 1 -35.04 -0.22 44.56
N SER A 2 -34.89 -1.13 43.58
CA SER A 2 -33.69 -1.21 42.74
C SER A 2 -33.90 -0.25 41.57
N GLY A 3 -33.09 0.82 41.54
CA GLY A 3 -33.03 1.72 40.39
C GLY A 3 -32.49 1.01 39.17
N PRO A 4 -32.86 1.44 37.96
CA PRO A 4 -32.34 0.85 36.76
C PRO A 4 -30.84 1.11 36.70
N LEU A 5 -30.05 0.01 36.55
CA LEU A 5 -28.65 0.09 36.21
C LEU A 5 -28.58 0.84 34.87
N GLY A 6 -28.14 2.08 34.90
CA GLY A 6 -27.85 2.84 33.70
C GLY A 6 -26.88 2.03 32.83
N SER A 7 -27.32 1.63 31.66
CA SER A 7 -26.42 1.15 30.64
C SER A 7 -25.40 2.26 30.45
N SER A 8 -24.16 2.03 30.90
CA SER A 8 -23.02 2.80 30.46
C SER A 8 -22.90 2.51 28.97
N GLN A 9 -23.63 3.25 28.20
CA GLN A 9 -23.43 3.33 26.77
C GLN A 9 -22.02 3.90 26.62
N TRP A 10 -21.07 3.04 26.37
CA TRP A 10 -19.76 3.44 25.93
C TRP A 10 -20.01 4.19 24.63
N MET A 11 -20.20 5.50 24.74
CA MET A 11 -20.13 6.35 23.56
C MET A 11 -18.68 6.31 23.08
N TYR A 12 -18.37 5.29 22.31
CA TYR A 12 -17.34 5.46 21.31
C TYR A 12 -17.85 6.65 20.48
N ALA A 13 -17.19 7.80 20.59
CA ALA A 13 -17.25 8.76 19.52
C ALA A 13 -17.07 7.94 18.25
N SER A 14 -18.07 7.95 17.37
CA SER A 14 -18.02 7.20 16.14
C SER A 14 -16.75 7.64 15.43
N GLY A 15 -15.68 6.85 15.59
CA GLY A 15 -14.52 6.97 14.75
C GLY A 15 -15.03 6.85 13.32
N PHE A 16 -14.31 7.38 12.39
CA PHE A 16 -14.60 7.23 10.98
C PHE A 16 -14.93 5.75 10.69
N GLU A 17 -16.15 5.50 10.19
CA GLU A 17 -16.59 4.19 9.74
C GLU A 17 -16.60 4.20 8.21
N ALA A 18 -15.85 3.28 7.60
CA ALA A 18 -15.94 3.07 6.17
C ALA A 18 -17.28 2.40 5.84
N GLU A 19 -18.16 3.11 5.15
CA GLU A 19 -19.49 2.60 4.80
C GLU A 19 -19.45 1.47 3.79
N GLN A 20 -18.38 1.39 2.99
CA GLN A 20 -18.21 0.42 1.90
C GLN A 20 -16.78 -0.07 1.79
N SER A 21 -16.64 -1.31 1.35
CA SER A 21 -15.35 -1.90 1.00
C SER A 21 -15.46 -2.76 -0.25
N LEU A 22 -14.38 -2.85 -1.02
CA LEU A 22 -14.27 -3.78 -2.13
C LEU A 22 -13.54 -5.04 -1.69
N LYS A 23 -14.11 -6.20 -2.00
CA LYS A 23 -13.46 -7.49 -1.80
C LYS A 23 -12.58 -7.81 -3.01
N PHE A 24 -11.35 -8.19 -2.71
CA PHE A 24 -10.39 -8.74 -3.66
C PHE A 24 -10.24 -10.23 -3.39
N ASP A 25 -10.32 -11.03 -4.45
CA ASP A 25 -10.23 -12.50 -4.41
C ASP A 25 -9.08 -12.92 -5.33
N ASP A 26 -7.99 -13.40 -4.74
CA ASP A 26 -6.78 -13.82 -5.44
C ASP A 26 -7.03 -14.99 -6.40
N THR A 27 -8.03 -15.85 -6.13
CA THR A 27 -8.39 -16.97 -7.01
C THR A 27 -9.17 -16.54 -8.24
N LYS A 28 -9.66 -15.28 -8.28
CA LYS A 28 -10.49 -14.71 -9.35
C LYS A 28 -9.80 -13.62 -10.12
N GLY A 29 -8.55 -13.26 -9.75
CA GLY A 29 -7.85 -12.13 -10.34
C GLY A 29 -8.61 -10.81 -10.18
N ALA A 30 -9.27 -10.61 -9.03
CA ALA A 30 -10.07 -9.41 -8.77
C ALA A 30 -9.16 -8.20 -8.61
N HIS A 31 -9.25 -7.24 -9.53
CA HIS A 31 -8.45 -6.02 -9.50
C HIS A 31 -9.19 -4.84 -10.15
N LEU A 32 -8.72 -3.63 -9.86
CA LEU A 32 -9.11 -2.42 -10.57
C LEU A 32 -7.93 -1.90 -11.38
N THR A 33 -8.22 -1.35 -12.56
CA THR A 33 -7.19 -0.77 -13.43
C THR A 33 -7.52 0.66 -13.82
N PHE A 34 -6.48 1.46 -13.98
CA PHE A 34 -6.57 2.74 -14.68
C PHE A 34 -5.29 2.99 -15.48
N THR A 35 -5.43 3.75 -16.57
CA THR A 35 -4.31 4.12 -17.44
C THR A 35 -4.33 5.62 -17.63
N PRO A 36 -3.42 6.37 -17.00
CA PRO A 36 -3.40 7.83 -17.15
C PRO A 36 -3.00 8.23 -18.56
N ALA A 37 -3.75 9.17 -19.15
CA ALA A 37 -3.44 9.70 -20.49
C ALA A 37 -2.17 10.58 -20.51
N SER A 38 -1.86 11.21 -19.38
CA SER A 38 -0.65 12.01 -19.16
C SER A 38 0.05 11.60 -17.88
N ALA A 39 1.35 11.79 -17.80
CA ALA A 39 2.09 11.50 -16.58
C ALA A 39 1.61 12.39 -15.42
N GLY A 40 1.38 11.78 -14.28
CA GLY A 40 1.21 12.46 -13.00
C GLY A 40 2.55 12.84 -12.38
N ASN A 41 2.51 13.25 -11.11
CA ASN A 41 3.73 13.51 -10.37
C ASN A 41 4.38 12.18 -9.96
N ARG A 42 5.53 11.87 -10.55
CA ARG A 42 6.28 10.64 -10.30
C ARG A 42 7.21 10.76 -9.08
N ARG A 43 7.43 11.98 -8.59
CA ARG A 43 8.37 12.28 -7.50
C ARG A 43 7.69 12.54 -6.16
N THR A 44 6.44 13.02 -6.21
CA THR A 44 5.71 13.42 -5.00
C THR A 44 4.27 12.97 -5.10
N PHE A 45 3.89 11.99 -4.28
CA PHE A 45 2.53 11.50 -4.16
C PHE A 45 2.34 10.77 -2.83
N THR A 46 1.10 10.57 -2.45
CA THR A 46 0.74 9.80 -1.25
C THR A 46 -0.38 8.84 -1.60
N PHE A 47 -0.20 7.59 -1.26
CA PHE A 47 -1.27 6.58 -1.32
C PHE A 47 -1.68 6.19 0.10
N SER A 48 -2.98 6.05 0.35
CA SER A 48 -3.49 5.50 1.59
C SER A 48 -4.73 4.65 1.37
N ALA A 49 -4.91 3.64 2.22
CA ALA A 49 -6.07 2.76 2.22
C ALA A 49 -6.26 2.09 3.57
N TRP A 50 -7.53 1.74 3.88
CA TRP A 50 -7.82 0.75 4.89
C TRP A 50 -7.82 -0.64 4.26
N ILE A 51 -7.12 -1.58 4.88
CA ILE A 51 -6.96 -2.95 4.39
C ILE A 51 -7.33 -3.94 5.48
N LYS A 52 -8.17 -4.91 5.13
CA LYS A 52 -8.40 -6.12 5.91
C LYS A 52 -7.92 -7.32 5.12
N ARG A 53 -6.97 -8.06 5.68
CA ARG A 53 -6.36 -9.21 4.99
C ARG A 53 -7.23 -10.45 5.10
N GLY A 54 -7.36 -11.20 4.00
CA GLY A 54 -7.98 -12.52 3.99
C GLY A 54 -6.96 -13.65 4.23
N LEU A 55 -5.75 -13.51 3.68
CA LEU A 55 -4.65 -14.48 3.82
C LEU A 55 -3.33 -13.77 4.15
N ILE A 56 -2.43 -14.48 4.87
CA ILE A 56 -1.05 -14.04 5.10
C ILE A 56 -0.17 -14.61 3.99
N GLN A 57 -0.12 -13.88 2.89
CA GLN A 57 0.65 -14.23 1.70
C GLN A 57 1.11 -12.97 0.99
N ASN A 58 1.85 -13.11 -0.09
CA ASN A 58 2.13 -12.00 -0.97
C ASN A 58 0.83 -11.47 -1.57
N GLY A 59 0.65 -10.17 -1.55
CA GLY A 59 -0.57 -9.56 -2.07
C GLY A 59 -0.34 -8.09 -2.42
N THR A 60 -0.50 -7.75 -3.69
CA THR A 60 -0.27 -6.40 -4.19
C THR A 60 -1.45 -5.50 -3.87
N ILE A 61 -1.16 -4.37 -3.24
CA ILE A 61 -2.13 -3.32 -2.91
C ILE A 61 -2.26 -2.37 -4.10
N LEU A 62 -1.11 -1.83 -4.55
CA LEU A 62 -1.01 -0.90 -5.65
C LEU A 62 0.20 -1.26 -6.51
N SER A 63 0.03 -1.26 -7.83
CA SER A 63 1.12 -1.42 -8.78
C SER A 63 1.00 -0.45 -9.94
N GLY A 64 2.12 -0.19 -10.62
CA GLY A 64 2.20 0.62 -11.83
C GLY A 64 3.53 0.40 -12.52
N GLY A 65 3.67 0.88 -13.76
CA GLY A 65 4.87 0.74 -14.55
C GLY A 65 4.63 0.06 -15.90
N ALA A 66 5.68 -0.10 -16.69
CA ALA A 66 5.56 -0.59 -18.05
C ALA A 66 5.20 -2.07 -18.13
N ASP A 67 5.79 -2.86 -17.26
CA ASP A 67 5.63 -4.32 -17.18
C ASP A 67 6.11 -4.83 -15.81
N ASN A 68 6.27 -6.15 -15.66
CA ASN A 68 6.79 -6.71 -14.39
C ASN A 68 8.26 -6.43 -14.13
N ASN A 69 9.02 -6.10 -15.17
CA ASN A 69 10.45 -5.84 -15.08
C ASN A 69 10.77 -4.37 -14.80
N ASN A 70 9.79 -3.46 -15.04
CA ASN A 70 9.94 -2.05 -14.74
C ASN A 70 8.64 -1.62 -14.03
N ALA A 71 8.62 -1.84 -12.72
CA ALA A 71 7.38 -1.76 -11.96
C ALA A 71 7.56 -1.19 -10.56
N PHE A 72 6.70 -0.26 -10.23
CA PHE A 72 6.40 0.14 -8.86
C PHE A 72 5.44 -0.86 -8.23
N ARG A 73 5.71 -1.24 -6.97
CA ARG A 73 4.78 -2.06 -6.18
C ARG A 73 4.72 -1.59 -4.73
N PHE A 74 3.51 -1.49 -4.23
CA PHE A 74 3.19 -1.41 -2.80
C PHE A 74 2.38 -2.63 -2.44
N ARG A 75 2.91 -3.49 -1.56
CA ARG A 75 2.37 -4.83 -1.35
C ARG A 75 2.58 -5.36 0.06
N PHE A 76 1.95 -6.47 0.36
CA PHE A 76 2.40 -7.38 1.40
C PHE A 76 3.44 -8.35 0.85
N ASN A 77 4.56 -8.52 1.55
CA ASN A 77 5.54 -9.58 1.36
C ASN A 77 5.39 -10.55 2.55
N GLY A 78 4.60 -11.63 2.33
CA GLY A 78 4.13 -12.43 3.45
C GLY A 78 3.33 -11.59 4.45
N ALA A 79 3.84 -11.40 5.67
CA ALA A 79 3.20 -10.59 6.70
C ALA A 79 3.66 -9.11 6.72
N ALA A 80 4.83 -8.81 6.17
CA ALA A 80 5.42 -7.49 6.15
C ALA A 80 4.79 -6.57 5.08
N LEU A 81 4.85 -5.27 5.31
CA LEU A 81 4.48 -4.25 4.31
C LEU A 81 5.73 -3.83 3.55
N GLN A 82 5.66 -3.85 2.21
CA GLN A 82 6.79 -3.56 1.33
C GLN A 82 6.40 -2.57 0.23
N ALA A 83 7.31 -1.65 -0.11
CA ALA A 83 7.19 -0.80 -1.28
C ALA A 83 8.53 -0.76 -2.02
N TYR A 84 8.51 -0.76 -3.36
CA TYR A 84 9.71 -0.75 -4.17
C TYR A 84 9.46 -0.33 -5.62
N ASP A 85 10.52 0.07 -6.31
CA ASP A 85 10.64 0.02 -7.78
C ASP A 85 11.64 -1.07 -8.16
N TYR A 86 11.21 -1.93 -9.08
CA TYR A 86 12.03 -2.99 -9.66
C TYR A 86 12.49 -2.61 -11.06
N ASN A 87 13.77 -2.84 -11.34
CA ASN A 87 14.40 -2.59 -12.61
C ASN A 87 14.93 -3.90 -13.21
N GLY A 88 14.23 -4.40 -14.21
CA GLY A 88 14.57 -5.66 -14.88
C GLY A 88 15.86 -5.62 -15.67
N SER A 89 16.32 -4.44 -16.12
CA SER A 89 17.59 -4.31 -16.83
C SER A 89 18.78 -4.59 -15.93
N SER A 90 18.69 -4.20 -14.66
CA SER A 90 19.70 -4.49 -13.63
C SER A 90 19.39 -5.73 -12.80
N ASN A 91 18.20 -6.31 -12.97
CA ASN A 91 17.65 -7.40 -12.16
C ASN A 91 17.73 -7.10 -10.65
N SER A 92 17.39 -5.88 -10.28
CA SER A 92 17.51 -5.37 -8.91
C SER A 92 16.43 -4.34 -8.59
N TYR A 93 16.29 -4.02 -7.31
CA TYR A 93 15.48 -2.87 -6.89
C TYR A 93 16.29 -1.59 -7.06
N ASP A 94 15.69 -0.57 -7.70
CA ASP A 94 16.23 0.80 -7.68
C ASP A 94 16.10 1.39 -6.27
N TRP A 95 15.03 1.02 -5.56
CA TRP A 95 14.84 1.26 -4.13
C TRP A 95 13.85 0.25 -3.56
N ALA A 96 13.93 -0.02 -2.27
CA ALA A 96 12.99 -0.88 -1.55
C ALA A 96 12.95 -0.56 -0.07
N LEU A 97 11.74 -0.50 0.49
CA LEU A 97 11.49 -0.46 1.93
C LEU A 97 10.60 -1.64 2.32
N GLU A 98 10.94 -2.32 3.41
CA GLU A 98 10.15 -3.41 3.98
C GLU A 98 10.14 -3.31 5.50
N THR A 99 8.97 -3.46 6.11
CA THR A 99 8.83 -3.40 7.57
C THR A 99 9.33 -4.67 8.24
N ASN A 100 9.91 -4.55 9.46
CA ASN A 100 10.08 -5.69 10.36
C ASN A 100 8.75 -6.09 11.03
N ALA A 101 7.84 -5.13 11.17
CA ALA A 101 6.53 -5.38 11.76
C ALA A 101 5.67 -6.24 10.84
N ASP A 102 5.06 -7.27 11.41
CA ASP A 102 4.15 -8.19 10.75
C ASP A 102 2.68 -7.77 10.97
N LEU A 103 1.91 -7.70 9.89
CA LEU A 103 0.48 -7.43 9.88
C LEU A 103 -0.28 -8.76 9.73
N ARG A 104 -0.45 -9.50 10.82
CA ARG A 104 -0.95 -10.91 10.80
C ARG A 104 -2.41 -11.07 11.22
N ASP A 105 -3.04 -10.05 11.78
CA ASP A 105 -4.40 -10.17 12.28
C ASP A 105 -5.41 -10.03 11.11
N HIS A 106 -6.08 -11.14 10.77
CA HIS A 106 -7.14 -11.19 9.75
C HIS A 106 -8.44 -10.51 10.20
N ALA A 107 -8.63 -10.32 11.51
CA ALA A 107 -9.81 -9.65 12.04
C ALA A 107 -9.67 -8.11 12.00
N ALA A 108 -8.43 -7.62 12.00
CA ALA A 108 -8.16 -6.20 12.07
C ALA A 108 -8.21 -5.51 10.69
N TRP A 109 -8.67 -4.27 10.70
CA TRP A 109 -8.41 -3.30 9.65
C TRP A 109 -7.12 -2.56 9.94
N TYR A 110 -6.25 -2.47 8.96
CA TYR A 110 -5.02 -1.69 9.01
C TYR A 110 -5.17 -0.47 8.11
N HIS A 111 -4.93 0.72 8.63
CA HIS A 111 -4.70 1.88 7.77
C HIS A 111 -3.24 1.86 7.33
N VAL A 112 -2.99 1.72 6.04
CA VAL A 112 -1.65 1.77 5.47
C VAL A 112 -1.49 3.02 4.62
N MET A 113 -0.31 3.64 4.71
CA MET A 113 0.00 4.80 3.89
C MET A 113 1.45 4.70 3.40
N LEU A 114 1.64 5.05 2.15
CA LEU A 114 2.93 5.25 1.50
C LEU A 114 3.03 6.72 1.10
N ALA A 115 4.00 7.43 1.66
CA ALA A 115 4.33 8.80 1.28
C ALA A 115 5.65 8.80 0.49
N VAL A 116 5.60 9.36 -0.71
CA VAL A 116 6.74 9.49 -1.62
C VAL A 116 7.02 10.97 -1.84
N ASP A 117 8.27 11.38 -1.59
CA ASP A 117 8.81 12.68 -1.97
C ASP A 117 10.31 12.56 -2.25
N THR A 118 10.65 12.14 -3.45
CA THR A 118 12.05 11.93 -3.84
C THR A 118 12.85 13.23 -3.96
N THR A 119 12.22 14.40 -3.87
CA THR A 119 12.91 15.71 -3.93
C THR A 119 13.68 16.03 -2.65
N GLN A 120 13.39 15.31 -1.56
CA GLN A 120 14.01 15.51 -0.26
C GLN A 120 15.53 15.32 -0.29
N GLY A 121 16.28 16.24 0.33
CA GLY A 121 17.73 16.15 0.45
C GLY A 121 18.19 14.96 1.27
N THR A 122 17.49 14.65 2.39
CA THR A 122 17.76 13.50 3.24
C THR A 122 17.07 12.26 2.66
N ASN A 123 17.82 11.21 2.39
CA ASN A 123 17.33 10.00 1.74
C ASN A 123 16.19 9.31 2.53
N THR A 124 16.28 9.22 3.86
CA THR A 124 15.24 8.63 4.72
C THR A 124 13.93 9.41 4.73
N ASN A 125 13.89 10.62 4.20
CA ASN A 125 12.68 11.41 4.04
C ASN A 125 12.00 11.22 2.68
N ARG A 126 12.62 10.50 1.73
CA ARG A 126 12.10 10.35 0.36
C ARG A 126 10.95 9.38 0.26
N ILE A 127 11.00 8.30 1.05
CA ILE A 127 9.94 7.27 1.09
C ILE A 127 9.63 6.97 2.56
N LYS A 128 8.35 6.96 2.93
CA LYS A 128 7.90 6.65 4.29
C LYS A 128 6.71 5.72 4.24
N LEU A 129 6.75 4.69 5.06
CA LEU A 129 5.65 3.75 5.28
C LEU A 129 4.99 4.06 6.63
N TYR A 130 3.66 4.00 6.65
CA TYR A 130 2.89 4.17 7.88
C TYR A 130 1.88 3.03 8.04
N VAL A 131 1.69 2.60 9.27
CA VAL A 131 0.65 1.66 9.67
C VAL A 131 -0.12 2.26 10.84
N ASN A 132 -1.43 2.37 10.72
CA ASN A 132 -2.31 2.94 11.74
C ASN A 132 -1.83 4.32 12.24
N GLY A 133 -1.39 5.18 11.32
CA GLY A 133 -0.89 6.52 11.61
C GLY A 133 0.54 6.59 12.15
N THR A 134 1.18 5.46 12.45
CA THR A 134 2.56 5.41 12.97
C THR A 134 3.56 5.13 11.85
N GLN A 135 4.54 6.01 11.69
CA GLN A 135 5.65 5.78 10.74
C GLN A 135 6.45 4.53 11.13
N GLN A 136 6.69 3.67 10.17
CA GLN A 136 7.52 2.48 10.33
C GLN A 136 8.98 2.87 10.10
N THR A 137 9.76 2.87 11.17
CA THR A 137 11.21 3.20 11.15
C THR A 137 12.09 1.98 11.38
N ASP A 138 11.52 0.90 11.92
CA ASP A 138 12.17 -0.41 12.04
C ASP A 138 11.90 -1.20 10.76
N LEU A 139 12.90 -1.24 9.87
CA LEU A 139 12.81 -1.78 8.52
C LEU A 139 13.77 -2.95 8.33
N ALA A 140 13.25 -4.05 7.78
CA ALA A 140 14.04 -5.20 7.33
C ALA A 140 14.86 -4.86 6.08
N THR A 141 14.29 -4.02 5.21
CA THR A 141 14.96 -3.45 4.04
C THR A 141 14.78 -1.94 4.03
N ALA A 142 15.87 -1.20 3.84
CA ALA A 142 15.89 0.26 3.84
C ALA A 142 16.84 0.80 2.76
N SER A 143 16.49 0.60 1.48
CA SER A 143 17.21 1.15 0.33
C SER A 143 16.38 2.28 -0.27
N TYR A 144 16.88 3.51 -0.17
CA TYR A 144 16.16 4.70 -0.61
C TYR A 144 16.59 5.14 -2.01
N PRO A 145 15.67 5.70 -2.84
CA PRO A 145 16.01 6.20 -4.17
C PRO A 145 16.98 7.38 -4.12
N SER A 146 17.62 7.69 -5.24
CA SER A 146 18.38 8.94 -5.40
C SER A 146 17.47 10.16 -5.30
N GLN A 147 18.05 11.33 -5.02
CA GLN A 147 17.28 12.57 -5.03
C GLN A 147 16.74 12.87 -6.43
N ASN A 148 15.50 13.34 -6.49
CA ASN A 148 14.75 13.61 -7.73
C ASN A 148 14.53 12.37 -8.62
N TYR A 149 14.54 11.17 -8.03
CA TYR A 149 14.21 9.94 -8.74
C TYR A 149 12.75 9.96 -9.23
N ASP A 150 12.52 9.63 -10.48
CA ASP A 150 11.20 9.45 -11.07
C ASP A 150 10.76 7.99 -10.89
N THR A 151 9.81 7.74 -9.99
CA THR A 151 9.29 6.39 -9.74
C THR A 151 8.62 5.79 -10.98
N GLU A 152 8.49 4.46 -11.01
CA GLU A 152 7.74 3.76 -12.07
C GLU A 152 6.21 3.97 -11.96
N PHE A 153 5.74 4.58 -10.87
CA PHE A 153 4.34 4.98 -10.70
C PHE A 153 4.03 6.31 -11.41
N ASN A 154 2.77 6.55 -11.76
CA ASN A 154 2.27 7.77 -12.43
C ASN A 154 2.83 8.04 -13.84
N GLN A 155 3.34 7.03 -14.53
CA GLN A 155 3.73 7.17 -15.93
C GLN A 155 2.50 7.27 -16.87
N ALA A 156 2.62 8.10 -17.92
CA ALA A 156 1.62 8.16 -18.96
C ALA A 156 1.50 6.83 -19.70
N SER A 157 0.30 6.47 -20.09
CA SER A 157 -0.01 5.30 -20.93
C SER A 157 0.42 3.95 -20.32
N GLN A 158 0.80 3.92 -19.03
CA GLN A 158 1.10 2.69 -18.31
C GLN A 158 -0.09 2.27 -17.44
N VAL A 159 -0.36 0.96 -17.40
CA VAL A 159 -1.47 0.43 -16.59
C VAL A 159 -1.09 0.43 -15.12
N HIS A 160 -1.94 1.05 -14.31
CA HIS A 160 -1.89 0.98 -12.85
C HIS A 160 -2.98 0.04 -12.36
N ARG A 161 -2.70 -0.71 -11.28
CA ARG A 161 -3.64 -1.67 -10.71
C ARG A 161 -3.74 -1.52 -9.20
N LEU A 162 -4.97 -1.71 -8.72
CA LEU A 162 -5.26 -1.99 -7.31
C LEU A 162 -5.60 -3.47 -7.19
N GLY A 163 -4.97 -4.15 -6.25
CA GLY A 163 -5.25 -5.55 -5.94
C GLY A 163 -4.41 -6.56 -6.70
N GLU A 164 -3.55 -6.14 -7.65
CA GLU A 164 -2.77 -7.08 -8.46
C GLU A 164 -1.53 -6.47 -9.13
N THR A 165 -0.66 -7.34 -9.66
CA THR A 165 0.48 -7.00 -10.52
C THR A 165 0.14 -7.19 -12.00
N HIS A 166 1.09 -6.86 -12.89
CA HIS A 166 0.94 -7.14 -14.33
C HIS A 166 0.94 -8.64 -14.67
N SER A 167 1.63 -9.46 -13.87
CA SER A 167 1.75 -10.93 -14.11
C SER A 167 0.66 -11.75 -13.44
N GLU A 168 -0.27 -11.11 -12.72
CA GLU A 168 -1.35 -11.80 -12.02
C GLU A 168 -0.85 -12.86 -10.99
N ASP A 169 0.39 -12.66 -10.49
CA ASP A 169 1.11 -13.61 -9.62
C ASP A 169 1.07 -13.24 -8.13
N SER A 170 0.54 -12.09 -7.80
CA SER A 170 0.51 -11.54 -6.43
C SER A 170 -0.77 -10.77 -6.15
N ALA A 171 -1.91 -11.39 -6.48
CA ALA A 171 -3.20 -10.78 -6.23
C ALA A 171 -3.49 -10.65 -4.74
N LEU A 172 -4.14 -9.55 -4.37
CA LEU A 172 -4.60 -9.31 -3.02
C LEU A 172 -5.75 -10.25 -2.65
N ASN A 173 -5.67 -10.86 -1.48
CA ASN A 173 -6.82 -11.52 -0.85
C ASN A 173 -7.25 -10.70 0.37
N GLY A 174 -8.44 -10.11 0.30
CA GLY A 174 -8.91 -9.25 1.39
C GLY A 174 -9.88 -8.16 0.94
N TYR A 175 -9.89 -7.08 1.68
CA TYR A 175 -10.78 -5.94 1.45
C TYR A 175 -9.99 -4.64 1.46
N LEU A 176 -10.36 -3.71 0.58
CA LEU A 176 -9.90 -2.32 0.58
C LEU A 176 -11.08 -1.38 0.80
N ALA A 177 -10.87 -0.36 1.61
CA ALA A 177 -11.80 0.74 1.83
C ALA A 177 -11.03 2.06 1.87
N GLU A 178 -11.71 3.16 1.54
CA GLU A 178 -11.16 4.51 1.64
C GLU A 178 -9.79 4.64 0.97
N VAL A 179 -9.74 4.31 -0.32
CA VAL A 179 -8.52 4.38 -1.13
C VAL A 179 -8.35 5.79 -1.66
N TYR A 180 -7.22 6.42 -1.33
CA TYR A 180 -6.85 7.77 -1.78
C TYR A 180 -5.46 7.76 -2.43
N LEU A 181 -5.33 8.59 -3.48
CA LEU A 181 -4.09 8.83 -4.21
C LEU A 181 -3.95 10.31 -4.51
#